data_41e2506aa79e2a575336cbacd2a113fe
#
_entry.id   41e2506aa79e2a575336cbacd2a113fe
#
_cell.length_a   1.000
_cell.length_b   1.000
_cell.length_c   1.000
_cell.angle_alpha   90.00
_cell.angle_beta   90.00
_cell.angle_gamma   90.00
#
_symmetry.space_group_name_H-M   'P 1'
#
loop_
_entity.id
_entity.type
_entity.pdbx_description
1 polymer ?
#
loop_
_entity_poly.entity_id
_entity_poly.type
_entity_poly.pdbx_seq_one_letter_code
_entity_poly.pdbx_strand_id
1 'polypeptide(L)'
;CEKDDSGVAIAAKNLQDDFRKVTGMQAELLHSVKGKRLIVIGSLESRFVKELVKTKKIDITSLEGKREKYLMRAVSRPFDGVDEAWVVIGSDKRGTIYGIYELSEQIGVSPWYDWADVPVVQRKNLYIQRGEYTAGEPAVRYRGIFLNDEAPCLTGWVKHTYGTNYGDHRFYARVFELILRLRGNFMWPAMWSWSFYADDPENSRTARDIGIIM
;
A
#
# COMPACT_ATOMS: atom_id res chain seq x y z
N CYS A 1 -1.28 -10.09 9.23
CA CYS A 1 -1.05 -10.61 10.59
C CYS A 1 -1.75 -9.70 11.59
N GLU A 2 -2.34 -10.21 12.67
CA GLU A 2 -3.01 -9.40 13.71
C GLU A 2 -2.09 -8.38 14.40
N LYS A 3 -0.79 -8.49 14.22
CA LYS A 3 0.23 -7.59 14.74
C LYS A 3 0.89 -6.70 13.66
N ASP A 4 0.44 -6.79 12.42
CA ASP A 4 0.91 -5.87 11.40
C ASP A 4 0.27 -4.49 11.60
N ASP A 5 1.01 -3.48 11.19
CA ASP A 5 0.57 -2.08 11.26
C ASP A 5 -0.72 -1.85 10.46
N SER A 6 -1.59 -0.96 10.96
CA SER A 6 -2.87 -0.60 10.33
C SER A 6 -2.71 -0.19 8.86
N GLY A 7 -1.67 0.55 8.51
CA GLY A 7 -1.41 0.95 7.14
C GLY A 7 -1.09 -0.22 6.20
N VAL A 8 -0.42 -1.26 6.71
CA VAL A 8 -0.19 -2.50 5.94
C VAL A 8 -1.52 -3.23 5.70
N ALA A 9 -2.39 -3.28 6.70
CA ALA A 9 -3.71 -3.89 6.55
C ALA A 9 -4.59 -3.14 5.54
N ILE A 10 -4.56 -1.80 5.57
CA ILE A 10 -5.26 -0.94 4.60
C ILE A 10 -4.71 -1.20 3.18
N ALA A 11 -3.40 -1.18 2.99
CA ALA A 11 -2.80 -1.43 1.69
C ALA A 11 -3.08 -2.86 1.17
N ALA A 12 -3.11 -3.87 2.04
CA ALA A 12 -3.49 -5.23 1.68
C ALA A 12 -4.96 -5.31 1.23
N LYS A 13 -5.85 -4.53 1.88
CA LYS A 13 -7.24 -4.40 1.45
C LYS A 13 -7.36 -3.73 0.07
N ASN A 14 -6.58 -2.68 -0.17
CA ASN A 14 -6.52 -2.04 -1.48
C ASN A 14 -6.02 -3.02 -2.56
N LEU A 15 -5.00 -3.84 -2.27
CA LEU A 15 -4.54 -4.88 -3.19
C LEU A 15 -5.64 -5.92 -3.48
N GLN A 16 -6.41 -6.33 -2.47
CA GLN A 16 -7.57 -7.21 -2.66
C GLN A 16 -8.58 -6.60 -3.65
N ASP A 17 -8.88 -5.30 -3.49
CA ASP A 17 -9.78 -4.59 -4.40
C ASP A 17 -9.16 -4.42 -5.80
N ASP A 18 -7.84 -4.25 -5.89
CA ASP A 18 -7.12 -4.17 -7.16
C ASP A 18 -7.16 -5.51 -7.91
N PHE A 19 -6.99 -6.63 -7.22
CA PHE A 19 -7.21 -7.96 -7.80
C PHE A 19 -8.62 -8.10 -8.36
N ARG A 20 -9.64 -7.65 -7.64
CA ARG A 20 -11.03 -7.66 -8.10
C ARG A 20 -11.23 -6.79 -9.35
N LYS A 21 -10.65 -5.58 -9.38
CA LYS A 21 -10.72 -4.71 -10.56
C LYS A 21 -10.11 -5.38 -11.81
N VAL A 22 -8.97 -6.06 -11.64
CA VAL A 22 -8.24 -6.68 -12.76
C VAL A 22 -8.86 -8.01 -13.19
N THR A 23 -9.30 -8.86 -12.25
CA THR A 23 -9.72 -10.22 -12.57
C THR A 23 -11.23 -10.47 -12.51
N GLY A 24 -11.97 -9.54 -11.92
CA GLY A 24 -13.38 -9.75 -11.56
C GLY A 24 -13.59 -10.66 -10.33
N MET A 25 -12.53 -11.23 -9.78
CA MET A 25 -12.61 -12.16 -8.63
C MET A 25 -12.09 -11.51 -7.35
N GLN A 26 -12.78 -11.77 -6.25
CA GLN A 26 -12.38 -11.32 -4.92
C GLN A 26 -11.39 -12.30 -4.29
N ALA A 27 -10.15 -11.88 -4.05
CA ALA A 27 -9.21 -12.65 -3.24
C ALA A 27 -9.65 -12.67 -1.77
N GLU A 28 -9.35 -13.75 -1.04
CA GLU A 28 -9.63 -13.81 0.39
C GLU A 28 -8.46 -13.23 1.19
N LEU A 29 -8.75 -12.33 2.15
CA LEU A 29 -7.77 -11.86 3.13
C LEU A 29 -7.76 -12.79 4.34
N LEU A 30 -6.61 -13.41 4.58
CA LEU A 30 -6.44 -14.41 5.62
C LEU A 30 -5.44 -13.93 6.69
N HIS A 31 -5.70 -14.29 7.95
CA HIS A 31 -4.77 -14.11 9.07
C HIS A 31 -4.04 -15.42 9.45
N SER A 32 -4.22 -16.46 8.66
CA SER A 32 -3.61 -17.78 8.84
C SER A 32 -3.20 -18.37 7.49
N VAL A 33 -2.31 -19.33 7.52
CA VAL A 33 -1.87 -20.06 6.33
C VAL A 33 -2.99 -21.05 5.92
N LYS A 34 -3.61 -20.81 4.78
CA LYS A 34 -4.67 -21.67 4.22
C LYS A 34 -4.66 -21.56 2.71
N GLY A 35 -4.58 -22.69 2.02
CA GLY A 35 -4.59 -22.78 0.55
C GLY A 35 -3.26 -23.26 -0.02
N LYS A 36 -3.26 -23.55 -1.31
CA LYS A 36 -2.10 -24.09 -2.02
C LYS A 36 -1.19 -23.03 -2.61
N ARG A 37 -1.74 -21.87 -2.98
CA ARG A 37 -1.01 -20.71 -3.52
C ARG A 37 -1.44 -19.48 -2.76
N LEU A 38 -0.49 -18.73 -2.25
CA LEU A 38 -0.72 -17.59 -1.38
C LEU A 38 0.06 -16.37 -1.85
N ILE A 39 -0.44 -15.20 -1.47
CA ILE A 39 0.37 -13.98 -1.37
C ILE A 39 0.60 -13.74 0.12
N VAL A 40 1.86 -13.73 0.53
CA VAL A 40 2.27 -13.52 1.93
C VAL A 40 2.83 -12.11 2.05
N ILE A 41 2.22 -11.31 2.90
CA ILE A 41 2.60 -9.90 3.09
C ILE A 41 2.98 -9.67 4.55
N GLY A 42 4.08 -8.97 4.78
CA GLY A 42 4.48 -8.59 6.13
C GLY A 42 5.76 -7.77 6.18
N SER A 43 5.96 -7.08 7.30
CA SER A 43 7.24 -6.47 7.64
C SER A 43 8.19 -7.52 8.23
N LEU A 44 9.43 -7.12 8.51
CA LEU A 44 10.40 -7.97 9.22
C LEU A 44 9.89 -8.47 10.57
N GLU A 45 8.92 -7.76 11.17
CA GLU A 45 8.32 -8.16 12.46
C GLU A 45 7.18 -9.18 12.32
N SER A 46 6.69 -9.42 11.10
CA SER A 46 5.63 -10.38 10.85
C SER A 46 6.03 -11.80 11.23
N ARG A 47 5.14 -12.51 11.92
CA ARG A 47 5.37 -13.92 12.30
C ARG A 47 5.62 -14.82 11.09
N PHE A 48 4.94 -14.58 9.98
CA PHE A 48 5.11 -15.37 8.75
C PHE A 48 6.48 -15.14 8.12
N VAL A 49 6.96 -13.89 8.13
CA VAL A 49 8.31 -13.55 7.65
C VAL A 49 9.37 -14.21 8.55
N LYS A 50 9.23 -14.08 9.86
CA LYS A 50 10.13 -14.72 10.84
C LYS A 50 10.19 -16.26 10.67
N GLU A 51 9.06 -16.89 10.37
CA GLU A 51 9.01 -18.33 10.08
C GLU A 51 9.76 -18.69 8.80
N LEU A 52 9.55 -17.92 7.70
CA LEU A 52 10.27 -18.12 6.43
C LEU A 52 11.79 -17.96 6.59
N VAL A 53 12.23 -16.99 7.39
CA VAL A 53 13.66 -16.79 7.72
C VAL A 53 14.19 -17.96 8.54
N LYS A 54 13.49 -18.34 9.61
CA LYS A 54 13.87 -19.47 10.47
C LYS A 54 14.01 -20.77 9.70
N THR A 55 13.14 -21.01 8.73
CA THR A 55 13.16 -22.21 7.87
C THR A 55 14.08 -22.06 6.65
N LYS A 56 14.87 -20.99 6.58
CA LYS A 56 15.81 -20.68 5.48
C LYS A 56 15.14 -20.67 4.09
N LYS A 57 13.87 -20.29 4.03
CA LYS A 57 13.12 -20.15 2.78
C LYS A 57 13.34 -18.80 2.10
N ILE A 58 13.73 -17.79 2.88
CA ILE A 58 14.04 -16.45 2.39
C ILE A 58 15.21 -15.84 3.15
N ASP A 59 16.03 -15.10 2.43
CA ASP A 59 17.07 -14.23 2.97
C ASP A 59 16.53 -12.79 3.00
N ILE A 60 16.68 -12.13 4.14
CA ILE A 60 16.22 -10.75 4.40
C ILE A 60 17.37 -9.78 4.67
N THR A 61 18.62 -10.24 4.57
CA THR A 61 19.81 -9.42 4.87
C THR A 61 19.81 -8.08 4.13
N SER A 62 19.30 -8.09 2.90
CA SER A 62 19.17 -6.86 2.10
C SER A 62 18.18 -5.83 2.62
N LEU A 63 17.30 -6.22 3.57
CA LEU A 63 16.28 -5.37 4.17
C LEU A 63 16.67 -4.87 5.57
N GLU A 64 17.58 -5.58 6.25
CA GLU A 64 17.97 -5.27 7.63
C GLU A 64 18.61 -3.88 7.74
N GLY A 65 18.14 -3.09 8.69
CA GLY A 65 18.62 -1.72 8.91
C GLY A 65 18.27 -0.73 7.80
N LYS A 66 17.47 -1.12 6.80
CA LYS A 66 17.05 -0.26 5.70
C LYS A 66 15.72 0.43 6.00
N ARG A 67 15.53 1.58 5.40
CA ARG A 67 14.31 2.38 5.48
C ARG A 67 13.51 2.26 4.20
N GLU A 68 12.20 1.98 4.33
CA GLU A 68 11.24 2.03 3.23
C GLU A 68 11.63 1.16 2.02
N LYS A 69 12.37 0.07 2.27
CA LYS A 69 12.79 -0.89 1.27
C LYS A 69 11.87 -2.11 1.31
N TYR A 70 11.64 -2.73 0.17
CA TYR A 70 10.90 -3.98 0.06
C TYR A 70 11.63 -5.01 -0.78
N LEU A 71 11.22 -6.26 -0.60
CA LEU A 71 11.61 -7.43 -1.37
C LEU A 71 10.36 -8.21 -1.73
N MET A 72 10.24 -8.60 -3.01
CA MET A 72 9.20 -9.52 -3.47
C MET A 72 9.83 -10.67 -4.23
N ARG A 73 9.35 -11.88 -4.00
CA ARG A 73 9.76 -13.07 -4.77
C ARG A 73 8.81 -14.25 -4.58
N ALA A 74 8.88 -15.20 -5.52
CA ALA A 74 8.23 -16.50 -5.36
C ALA A 74 9.04 -17.39 -4.42
N VAL A 75 8.35 -18.08 -3.51
CA VAL A 75 8.93 -19.07 -2.59
C VAL A 75 8.17 -20.38 -2.74
N SER A 76 8.89 -21.44 -3.12
CA SER A 76 8.31 -22.78 -3.22
C SER A 76 8.23 -23.43 -1.84
N ARG A 77 7.10 -24.06 -1.55
CA ARG A 77 6.82 -24.75 -0.29
C ARG A 77 7.17 -23.89 0.93
N PRO A 78 6.60 -22.66 1.03
CA PRO A 78 6.94 -21.73 2.11
C PRO A 78 6.51 -22.24 3.49
N PHE A 79 5.36 -22.93 3.55
CA PHE A 79 4.77 -23.51 4.76
C PHE A 79 4.23 -24.90 4.46
N ASP A 80 3.95 -25.67 5.50
CA ASP A 80 3.33 -26.99 5.37
C ASP A 80 1.99 -26.89 4.64
N GLY A 81 1.83 -27.75 3.63
CA GLY A 81 0.61 -27.79 2.82
C GLY A 81 0.46 -26.68 1.76
N VAL A 82 1.40 -25.75 1.65
CA VAL A 82 1.43 -24.66 0.64
C VAL A 82 2.44 -25.01 -0.46
N ASP A 83 2.00 -25.03 -1.69
CA ASP A 83 2.87 -25.37 -2.83
C ASP A 83 3.78 -24.18 -3.21
N GLU A 84 3.23 -22.96 -3.22
CA GLU A 84 3.96 -21.75 -3.59
C GLU A 84 3.35 -20.51 -2.95
N ALA A 85 4.17 -19.53 -2.62
CA ALA A 85 3.73 -18.19 -2.27
C ALA A 85 4.50 -17.13 -3.03
N TRP A 86 3.78 -16.04 -3.40
CA TRP A 86 4.40 -14.78 -3.71
C TRP A 86 4.56 -14.01 -2.41
N VAL A 87 5.79 -13.71 -2.02
CA VAL A 87 6.09 -13.08 -0.74
C VAL A 87 6.45 -11.62 -0.95
N VAL A 88 5.83 -10.73 -0.19
CA VAL A 88 6.07 -9.28 -0.16
C VAL A 88 6.54 -8.92 1.24
N ILE A 89 7.79 -8.50 1.38
CA ILE A 89 8.40 -8.17 2.67
C ILE A 89 8.92 -6.75 2.62
N GLY A 90 8.57 -5.93 3.62
CA GLY A 90 9.14 -4.60 3.82
C GLY A 90 10.10 -4.55 5.00
N SER A 91 11.13 -3.72 4.90
CA SER A 91 12.04 -3.41 6.00
C SER A 91 11.33 -2.72 7.18
N ASP A 92 10.25 -2.02 6.86
CA ASP A 92 9.37 -1.32 7.80
C ASP A 92 7.94 -1.25 7.26
N LYS A 93 7.05 -0.52 7.96
CA LYS A 93 5.67 -0.27 7.55
C LYS A 93 5.57 0.20 6.09
N ARG A 94 6.26 1.31 5.75
CA ARG A 94 6.15 1.90 4.41
C ARG A 94 6.82 1.04 3.35
N GLY A 95 7.94 0.41 3.65
CA GLY A 95 8.54 -0.57 2.74
C GLY A 95 7.56 -1.69 2.38
N THR A 96 6.82 -2.21 3.36
CA THR A 96 5.77 -3.22 3.11
C THR A 96 4.66 -2.67 2.23
N ILE A 97 4.16 -1.46 2.51
CA ILE A 97 3.12 -0.79 1.73
C ILE A 97 3.58 -0.55 0.28
N TYR A 98 4.83 -0.12 0.07
CA TYR A 98 5.36 0.09 -1.27
C TYR A 98 5.49 -1.22 -2.06
N GLY A 99 5.88 -2.31 -1.41
CA GLY A 99 5.87 -3.63 -2.05
C GLY A 99 4.47 -4.09 -2.45
N ILE A 100 3.46 -3.81 -1.62
CA ILE A 100 2.06 -4.09 -1.94
C ILE A 100 1.62 -3.30 -3.17
N TYR A 101 1.88 -1.99 -3.22
CA TYR A 101 1.46 -1.16 -4.35
C TYR A 101 2.31 -1.39 -5.61
N GLU A 102 3.57 -1.82 -5.47
CA GLU A 102 4.34 -2.34 -6.60
C GLU A 102 3.64 -3.54 -7.24
N LEU A 103 3.16 -4.48 -6.42
CA LEU A 103 2.39 -5.62 -6.93
C LEU A 103 1.09 -5.16 -7.61
N SER A 104 0.39 -4.17 -7.05
CA SER A 104 -0.80 -3.57 -7.67
C SER A 104 -0.49 -3.00 -9.05
N GLU A 105 0.62 -2.30 -9.21
CA GLU A 105 1.05 -1.74 -10.49
C GLU A 105 1.40 -2.84 -11.49
N GLN A 106 2.14 -3.86 -11.06
CA GLN A 106 2.51 -5.00 -11.91
C GLN A 106 1.31 -5.81 -12.41
N ILE A 107 0.25 -5.93 -11.65
CA ILE A 107 -0.98 -6.58 -12.11
C ILE A 107 -1.84 -5.68 -13.02
N GLY A 108 -1.49 -4.39 -13.15
CA GLY A 108 -2.11 -3.47 -14.10
C GLY A 108 -3.00 -2.39 -13.51
N VAL A 109 -2.85 -2.07 -12.23
CA VAL A 109 -3.56 -0.95 -11.58
C VAL A 109 -2.60 0.23 -11.46
N SER A 110 -2.81 1.25 -12.27
CA SER A 110 -2.04 2.50 -12.21
C SER A 110 -2.22 3.19 -10.85
N PRO A 111 -1.17 3.84 -10.29
CA PRO A 111 -1.34 4.75 -9.16
C PRO A 111 -2.41 5.83 -9.39
N TRP A 112 -2.62 6.21 -10.65
CA TRP A 112 -3.53 7.26 -11.07
C TRP A 112 -4.94 6.77 -11.45
N TYR A 113 -5.28 5.50 -11.14
CA TYR A 113 -6.56 4.90 -11.55
C TYR A 113 -7.78 5.70 -11.08
N ASP A 114 -7.70 6.34 -9.92
CA ASP A 114 -8.78 7.10 -9.30
C ASP A 114 -8.70 8.60 -9.65
N TRP A 115 -7.49 9.16 -9.70
CA TRP A 115 -7.29 10.61 -9.84
C TRP A 115 -7.22 11.10 -11.28
N ALA A 116 -6.87 10.25 -12.21
CA ALA A 116 -6.74 10.58 -13.62
C ALA A 116 -7.53 9.62 -14.51
N ASP A 117 -8.53 8.93 -13.95
CA ASP A 117 -9.42 8.01 -14.65
C ASP A 117 -8.69 6.97 -15.52
N VAL A 118 -7.49 6.53 -15.09
CA VAL A 118 -6.74 5.52 -15.82
C VAL A 118 -7.45 4.18 -15.74
N PRO A 119 -7.94 3.64 -16.86
CA PRO A 119 -8.78 2.45 -16.83
C PRO A 119 -7.97 1.22 -16.42
N VAL A 120 -8.58 0.38 -15.58
CA VAL A 120 -8.03 -0.93 -15.25
C VAL A 120 -8.50 -1.95 -16.28
N VAL A 121 -7.55 -2.52 -17.02
CA VAL A 121 -7.85 -3.54 -18.04
C VAL A 121 -8.09 -4.88 -17.35
N GLN A 122 -9.28 -5.44 -17.55
CA GLN A 122 -9.62 -6.77 -17.03
C GLN A 122 -8.84 -7.87 -17.74
N ARG A 123 -8.35 -8.83 -16.98
CA ARG A 123 -7.58 -10.00 -17.44
C ARG A 123 -8.10 -11.28 -16.79
N LYS A 124 -8.32 -12.29 -17.60
CA LYS A 124 -8.75 -13.60 -17.11
C LYS A 124 -7.69 -14.30 -16.23
N ASN A 125 -6.41 -14.12 -16.57
CA ASN A 125 -5.28 -14.71 -15.87
C ASN A 125 -4.23 -13.64 -15.57
N LEU A 126 -3.59 -13.78 -14.42
CA LEU A 126 -2.43 -12.98 -14.03
C LEU A 126 -1.21 -13.87 -13.95
N TYR A 127 -0.10 -13.36 -14.46
CA TYR A 127 1.19 -14.04 -14.42
C TYR A 127 2.22 -13.09 -13.84
N ILE A 128 2.99 -13.55 -12.88
CA ILE A 128 4.14 -12.85 -12.34
C ILE A 128 5.38 -13.63 -12.77
N GLN A 129 6.31 -12.96 -13.43
CA GLN A 129 7.58 -13.58 -13.80
C GLN A 129 8.35 -13.92 -12.53
N ARG A 130 8.89 -15.14 -12.46
CA ARG A 130 9.75 -15.53 -11.34
C ARG A 130 11.01 -14.66 -11.33
N GLY A 131 11.38 -14.21 -10.15
CA GLY A 131 12.53 -13.34 -9.95
C GLY A 131 12.49 -12.74 -8.57
N GLU A 132 13.46 -11.90 -8.28
CA GLU A 132 13.50 -11.07 -7.09
C GLU A 132 13.28 -9.62 -7.51
N TYR A 133 12.32 -8.98 -6.88
CA TYR A 133 11.92 -7.60 -7.15
C TYR A 133 12.14 -6.77 -5.89
N THR A 134 12.87 -5.70 -6.03
CA THR A 134 13.17 -4.79 -4.94
C THR A 134 13.36 -3.38 -5.46
N ALA A 135 13.01 -2.38 -4.64
CA ALA A 135 13.49 -1.03 -4.80
C ALA A 135 14.55 -0.75 -3.74
N GLY A 136 15.51 0.09 -4.06
CA GLY A 136 16.53 0.54 -3.11
C GLY A 136 15.92 1.37 -1.98
N GLU A 137 16.70 1.59 -0.92
CA GLU A 137 16.36 2.57 0.10
C GLU A 137 16.29 3.97 -0.54
N PRO A 138 15.20 4.74 -0.32
CA PRO A 138 15.07 6.06 -0.92
C PRO A 138 16.17 7.01 -0.45
N ALA A 139 16.85 7.67 -1.39
CA ALA A 139 17.90 8.65 -1.09
C ALA A 139 17.33 9.89 -0.37
N VAL A 140 16.11 10.30 -0.69
CA VAL A 140 15.43 11.45 -0.07
C VAL A 140 14.48 10.97 1.01
N ARG A 141 14.60 11.51 2.21
CA ARG A 141 13.81 11.08 3.37
C ARG A 141 12.33 11.45 3.26
N TYR A 142 12.01 12.66 2.83
CA TYR A 142 10.63 13.15 2.69
C TYR A 142 10.31 13.35 1.22
N ARG A 143 9.27 12.67 0.75
CA ARG A 143 8.82 12.68 -0.64
C ARG A 143 7.31 12.81 -0.66
N GLY A 144 6.80 13.87 -1.21
CA GLY A 144 5.36 14.11 -1.16
C GLY A 144 4.93 15.30 -1.99
N ILE A 145 3.75 15.77 -1.70
CA ILE A 145 3.11 16.88 -2.40
C ILE A 145 2.70 17.97 -1.41
N PHE A 146 2.66 19.19 -1.91
CA PHE A 146 1.88 20.29 -1.35
C PHE A 146 0.51 20.27 -2.03
N LEU A 147 -0.56 20.27 -1.24
CA LEU A 147 -1.92 20.22 -1.76
C LEU A 147 -2.58 21.58 -1.59
N ASN A 148 -2.98 22.21 -2.69
CA ASN A 148 -3.65 23.49 -2.69
C ASN A 148 -5.18 23.32 -2.54
N ASP A 149 -5.83 24.16 -1.71
CA ASP A 149 -7.25 24.09 -1.39
C ASP A 149 -8.10 25.20 -2.05
N GLU A 150 -7.57 25.85 -3.09
CA GLU A 150 -8.22 27.00 -3.72
C GLU A 150 -9.55 26.64 -4.40
N ALA A 151 -10.50 27.55 -4.25
CA ALA A 151 -11.75 27.55 -4.99
C ALA A 151 -11.56 28.20 -6.39
N PRO A 152 -12.33 27.79 -7.40
CA PRO A 152 -13.38 26.76 -7.36
C PRO A 152 -12.87 25.32 -7.57
N CYS A 153 -11.58 25.13 -7.85
CA CYS A 153 -11.01 23.86 -8.27
C CYS A 153 -11.20 22.76 -7.23
N LEU A 154 -10.24 22.56 -6.33
CA LEU A 154 -10.26 21.44 -5.40
C LEU A 154 -11.42 21.55 -4.40
N THR A 155 -11.66 22.72 -3.85
CA THR A 155 -12.77 22.94 -2.91
C THR A 155 -14.11 22.62 -3.53
N GLY A 156 -14.35 23.07 -4.78
CA GLY A 156 -15.59 22.76 -5.49
C GLY A 156 -15.75 21.27 -5.80
N TRP A 157 -14.68 20.60 -6.20
CA TRP A 157 -14.68 19.18 -6.44
C TRP A 157 -14.93 18.35 -5.17
N VAL A 158 -14.28 18.70 -4.06
CA VAL A 158 -14.47 18.04 -2.76
C VAL A 158 -15.91 18.21 -2.27
N LYS A 159 -16.47 19.42 -2.40
CA LYS A 159 -17.87 19.67 -2.05
C LYS A 159 -18.83 18.81 -2.86
N HIS A 160 -18.60 18.68 -4.15
CA HIS A 160 -19.43 17.85 -5.03
C HIS A 160 -19.30 16.37 -4.68
N THR A 161 -18.09 15.90 -4.41
CA THR A 161 -17.79 14.47 -4.24
C THR A 161 -18.07 13.96 -2.82
N TYR A 162 -17.72 14.74 -1.79
CA TYR A 162 -17.79 14.33 -0.38
C TYR A 162 -18.87 15.06 0.43
N GLY A 163 -19.41 16.17 -0.10
CA GLY A 163 -20.46 16.95 0.54
C GLY A 163 -19.95 17.94 1.60
N THR A 164 -18.63 18.08 1.76
CA THR A 164 -17.99 19.00 2.72
C THR A 164 -17.35 20.19 2.01
N ASN A 165 -17.24 21.33 2.70
CA ASN A 165 -16.54 22.51 2.17
C ASN A 165 -15.03 22.49 2.49
N TYR A 166 -14.53 21.37 3.01
CA TYR A 166 -13.14 21.13 3.42
C TYR A 166 -12.78 19.69 3.15
N GLY A 167 -11.49 19.39 3.12
CA GLY A 167 -10.98 18.02 3.02
C GLY A 167 -11.18 17.27 4.32
N ASP A 168 -12.10 16.32 4.33
CA ASP A 168 -12.28 15.40 5.44
C ASP A 168 -11.39 14.16 5.31
N HIS A 169 -11.40 13.30 6.32
CA HIS A 169 -10.57 12.09 6.35
C HIS A 169 -10.83 11.14 5.17
N ARG A 170 -12.02 11.13 4.57
CA ARG A 170 -12.35 10.30 3.39
C ARG A 170 -11.61 10.80 2.16
N PHE A 171 -11.60 12.11 1.96
CA PHE A 171 -10.84 12.76 0.90
C PHE A 171 -9.33 12.54 1.10
N TYR A 172 -8.81 12.84 2.30
CA TYR A 172 -7.39 12.69 2.57
C TYR A 172 -6.91 11.24 2.50
N ALA A 173 -7.73 10.25 2.88
CA ALA A 173 -7.39 8.84 2.70
C ALA A 173 -7.08 8.50 1.25
N ARG A 174 -7.81 9.08 0.28
CA ARG A 174 -7.56 8.88 -1.16
C ARG A 174 -6.27 9.59 -1.62
N VAL A 175 -6.01 10.79 -1.10
CA VAL A 175 -4.75 11.49 -1.38
C VAL A 175 -3.55 10.71 -0.80
N PHE A 176 -3.66 10.22 0.42
CA PHE A 176 -2.62 9.43 1.08
C PHE A 176 -2.35 8.11 0.34
N GLU A 177 -3.38 7.44 -0.13
CA GLU A 177 -3.23 6.26 -0.98
C GLU A 177 -2.43 6.57 -2.24
N LEU A 178 -2.75 7.65 -2.96
CA LEU A 178 -2.01 8.07 -4.15
C LEU A 178 -0.53 8.31 -3.84
N ILE A 179 -0.24 9.07 -2.77
CA ILE A 179 1.14 9.36 -2.35
C ILE A 179 1.92 8.07 -2.10
N LEU A 180 1.32 7.11 -1.39
CA LEU A 180 1.96 5.83 -1.10
C LEU A 180 2.12 4.95 -2.33
N ARG A 181 1.16 4.94 -3.25
CA ARG A 181 1.28 4.24 -4.55
C ARG A 181 2.42 4.82 -5.39
N LEU A 182 2.69 6.12 -5.28
CA LEU A 182 3.83 6.81 -5.90
C LEU A 182 5.13 6.72 -5.09
N ARG A 183 5.15 5.91 -4.03
CA ARG A 183 6.29 5.74 -3.09
C ARG A 183 6.70 7.03 -2.39
N GLY A 184 5.74 7.94 -2.21
CA GLY A 184 5.83 9.09 -1.33
C GLY A 184 5.48 8.74 0.11
N ASN A 185 5.78 9.64 1.05
CA ASN A 185 5.54 9.44 2.47
C ASN A 185 5.11 10.71 3.20
N PHE A 186 4.96 11.82 2.48
CA PHE A 186 4.76 13.13 3.08
C PHE A 186 3.66 13.91 2.35
N MET A 187 2.88 14.67 3.10
CA MET A 187 1.94 15.63 2.55
C MET A 187 1.99 16.94 3.33
N TRP A 188 1.95 18.03 2.61
CA TRP A 188 1.76 19.38 3.16
C TRP A 188 0.37 19.86 2.75
N PRO A 189 -0.61 19.93 3.68
CA PRO A 189 -1.93 20.44 3.37
C PRO A 189 -1.88 21.97 3.20
N ALA A 190 -2.64 22.48 2.26
CA ALA A 190 -2.85 23.91 2.12
C ALA A 190 -3.65 24.49 3.31
N MET A 191 -3.48 25.78 3.53
CA MET A 191 -4.03 26.46 4.70
C MET A 191 -4.74 27.78 4.33
N TRP A 192 -5.25 27.89 3.11
CA TRP A 192 -5.95 29.08 2.65
C TRP A 192 -7.39 29.13 3.15
N SER A 193 -8.13 28.07 2.89
CA SER A 193 -9.55 27.95 3.25
C SER A 193 -9.80 26.80 4.20
N TRP A 194 -8.91 25.80 4.25
CA TRP A 194 -9.05 24.61 5.07
C TRP A 194 -8.05 24.60 6.24
N SER A 195 -8.43 23.90 7.29
CA SER A 195 -7.56 23.63 8.43
C SER A 195 -7.51 22.13 8.70
N PHE A 196 -6.51 21.46 8.16
CA PHE A 196 -6.36 20.00 8.21
C PHE A 196 -6.64 19.39 9.59
N TYR A 197 -6.14 20.02 10.64
CA TYR A 197 -6.25 19.52 12.02
C TYR A 197 -7.54 19.90 12.72
N ALA A 198 -8.20 20.99 12.29
CA ALA A 198 -9.37 21.55 12.97
C ALA A 198 -10.69 21.18 12.27
N ASP A 199 -10.69 21.09 10.95
CA ASP A 199 -11.90 20.83 10.17
C ASP A 199 -12.42 19.40 10.39
N ASP A 200 -11.51 18.42 10.48
CA ASP A 200 -11.83 17.04 10.79
C ASP A 200 -10.74 16.40 11.67
N PRO A 201 -11.01 16.12 12.94
CA PRO A 201 -10.05 15.48 13.86
C PRO A 201 -9.54 14.11 13.40
N GLU A 202 -10.32 13.38 12.58
CA GLU A 202 -9.92 12.08 12.02
C GLU A 202 -8.83 12.21 10.94
N ASN A 203 -8.59 13.38 10.37
CA ASN A 203 -7.55 13.60 9.38
C ASN A 203 -6.17 13.18 9.90
N SER A 204 -5.80 13.62 11.10
CA SER A 204 -4.52 13.29 11.73
C SER A 204 -4.38 11.79 12.03
N ARG A 205 -5.46 11.18 12.49
CA ARG A 205 -5.52 9.75 12.76
C ARG A 205 -5.34 8.95 11.46
N THR A 206 -6.08 9.34 10.42
CA THR A 206 -6.00 8.72 9.10
C THR A 206 -4.59 8.80 8.51
N ALA A 207 -3.92 9.96 8.60
CA ALA A 207 -2.53 10.10 8.15
C ALA A 207 -1.59 9.14 8.88
N ARG A 208 -1.66 9.11 10.22
CA ARG A 208 -0.85 8.21 11.06
C ARG A 208 -1.12 6.74 10.75
N ASP A 209 -2.39 6.34 10.67
CA ASP A 209 -2.80 4.95 10.47
C ASP A 209 -2.40 4.44 9.09
N ILE A 210 -2.54 5.25 8.05
CA ILE A 210 -2.11 4.92 6.69
C ILE A 210 -0.58 4.96 6.55
N GLY A 211 0.12 5.86 7.26
CA GLY A 211 1.57 5.95 7.26
C GLY A 211 2.13 7.19 6.55
N ILE A 212 1.35 8.25 6.44
CA ILE A 212 1.79 9.53 5.90
C ILE A 212 2.32 10.43 7.01
N ILE A 213 3.41 11.13 6.72
CA ILE A 213 3.99 12.19 7.54
C ILE A 213 3.37 13.51 7.10
N MET A 214 2.94 14.30 8.09
CA MET A 214 2.34 15.61 7.91
C MET A 214 3.31 16.71 8.33
#